data_b3328eaeaa8b250808fe361ae8de28bb
#
_entry.id   b3328eaeaa8b250808fe361ae8de28bb
#
_cell.length_a   1.000
_cell.length_b   1.000
_cell.length_c   1.000
_cell.angle_alpha   90.00
_cell.angle_beta   90.00
_cell.angle_gamma   90.00
#
_symmetry.space_group_name_H-M   'P 1'
#
loop_
_entity.id
_entity.type
_entity.pdbx_description
1 polymer ?
#
loop_
_entity_poly.entity_id
_entity_poly.type
_entity_poly.pdbx_seq_one_letter_code
_entity_poly.pdbx_strand_id
1 'polypeptide(L)'
;MNGLDLRDAVLVGHSTGGGELARYISRHGTSRVSKMVLLDTIVPVMLQKEGVPGGVPKSVIDSIRAGVAHDRSSFYKELSAPFFGTNRPGSPATQGMRDLFWFQGLLGGAKAQYETTYSWELDYTADIAKCDKPLLVLHCEDDQIVPIGPTARRVPSIVPHAILKVYPGGAHGIAIIDPERVNADLLAFIKGEMKS
;
A
#
# COMPACT_ATOMS: atom_id res chain seq x y z
N MET A 1 -16.90 4.57 -9.42
CA MET A 1 -17.45 3.47 -10.21
C MET A 1 -18.81 3.82 -10.82
N ASN A 2 -19.77 4.37 -10.06
CA ASN A 2 -21.11 4.69 -10.60
C ASN A 2 -21.07 5.69 -11.77
N GLY A 3 -20.29 6.77 -11.68
CA GLY A 3 -20.25 7.79 -12.73
C GLY A 3 -19.76 7.32 -14.10
N LEU A 4 -19.01 6.20 -14.15
CA LEU A 4 -18.52 5.56 -15.37
C LEU A 4 -19.19 4.19 -15.62
N ASP A 5 -20.18 3.83 -14.84
CA ASP A 5 -20.85 2.51 -14.81
C ASP A 5 -19.89 1.31 -14.86
N LEU A 6 -18.76 1.41 -14.15
CA LEU A 6 -17.79 0.30 -14.06
C LEU A 6 -18.42 -0.86 -13.29
N ARG A 7 -18.34 -2.06 -13.87
CA ARG A 7 -18.82 -3.33 -13.31
C ARG A 7 -17.71 -4.38 -13.41
N ASP A 8 -17.77 -5.38 -12.55
CA ASP A 8 -16.79 -6.47 -12.50
C ASP A 8 -15.34 -5.99 -12.45
N ALA A 9 -15.13 -4.84 -11.80
CA ALA A 9 -13.82 -4.20 -11.74
C ALA A 9 -12.86 -4.99 -10.83
N VAL A 10 -11.62 -5.11 -11.27
CA VAL A 10 -10.51 -5.49 -10.40
C VAL A 10 -9.96 -4.24 -9.76
N LEU A 11 -10.02 -4.16 -8.43
CA LEU A 11 -9.51 -3.01 -7.68
C LEU A 11 -8.09 -3.31 -7.21
N VAL A 12 -7.13 -2.44 -7.55
CA VAL A 12 -5.75 -2.54 -7.10
C VAL A 12 -5.40 -1.31 -6.27
N GLY A 13 -5.02 -1.51 -5.01
CA GLY A 13 -4.60 -0.44 -4.12
C GLY A 13 -3.15 -0.61 -3.70
N HIS A 14 -2.31 0.40 -3.95
CA HIS A 14 -0.95 0.47 -3.45
C HIS A 14 -0.88 1.39 -2.24
N SER A 15 -0.11 1.00 -1.22
CA SER A 15 0.15 1.84 -0.05
C SER A 15 -1.15 2.31 0.62
N THR A 16 -1.35 3.61 0.77
CA THR A 16 -2.58 4.25 1.27
C THR A 16 -3.83 3.82 0.49
N GLY A 17 -3.70 3.57 -0.82
CA GLY A 17 -4.81 3.13 -1.68
C GLY A 17 -5.48 1.83 -1.21
N GLY A 18 -4.77 0.95 -0.50
CA GLY A 18 -5.39 -0.23 0.11
C GLY A 18 -6.40 0.13 1.20
N GLY A 19 -6.10 1.14 2.02
CA GLY A 19 -7.04 1.67 3.01
C GLY A 19 -8.30 2.26 2.36
N GLU A 20 -8.12 2.97 1.23
CA GLU A 20 -9.22 3.50 0.44
C GLU A 20 -10.11 2.39 -0.12
N LEU A 21 -9.52 1.30 -0.64
CA LEU A 21 -10.28 0.15 -1.12
C LEU A 21 -11.05 -0.56 0.00
N ALA A 22 -10.41 -0.80 1.15
CA ALA A 22 -11.07 -1.39 2.31
C ALA A 22 -12.26 -0.52 2.75
N ARG A 23 -12.07 0.79 2.82
CA ARG A 23 -13.13 1.73 3.16
C ARG A 23 -14.23 1.79 2.10
N TYR A 24 -13.85 1.70 0.81
CA TYR A 24 -14.81 1.66 -0.29
C TYR A 24 -15.75 0.46 -0.17
N ILE A 25 -15.23 -0.75 -0.07
CA ILE A 25 -16.09 -1.96 0.04
C ILE A 25 -16.92 -1.96 1.31
N SER A 26 -16.38 -1.42 2.41
CA SER A 26 -17.10 -1.31 3.68
C SER A 26 -18.33 -0.39 3.58
N ARG A 27 -18.24 0.69 2.81
CA ARG A 27 -19.30 1.71 2.68
C ARG A 27 -20.25 1.47 1.51
N HIS A 28 -19.75 0.88 0.43
CA HIS A 28 -20.49 0.77 -0.84
C HIS A 28 -20.76 -0.67 -1.28
N GLY A 29 -20.21 -1.65 -0.54
CA GLY A 29 -20.31 -3.06 -0.89
C GLY A 29 -19.44 -3.46 -2.06
N THR A 30 -19.54 -4.72 -2.47
CA THR A 30 -18.69 -5.36 -3.47
C THR A 30 -19.40 -5.68 -4.78
N SER A 31 -20.65 -5.26 -4.97
CA SER A 31 -21.50 -5.64 -6.13
C SER A 31 -20.90 -5.24 -7.49
N ARG A 32 -19.99 -4.28 -7.53
CA ARG A 32 -19.29 -3.83 -8.75
C ARG A 32 -17.84 -4.30 -8.83
N VAL A 33 -17.40 -5.12 -7.86
CA VAL A 33 -16.03 -5.60 -7.72
C VAL A 33 -15.96 -7.08 -8.03
N SER A 34 -15.06 -7.49 -8.92
CA SER A 34 -14.79 -8.89 -9.19
C SER A 34 -13.65 -9.45 -8.35
N LYS A 35 -12.58 -8.67 -8.16
CA LYS A 35 -11.38 -9.04 -7.39
C LYS A 35 -10.76 -7.82 -6.73
N MET A 36 -9.97 -8.05 -5.68
CA MET A 36 -9.17 -7.01 -5.02
C MET A 36 -7.71 -7.39 -4.91
N VAL A 37 -6.83 -6.40 -5.03
CA VAL A 37 -5.39 -6.54 -4.80
C VAL A 37 -4.93 -5.44 -3.86
N LEU A 38 -4.21 -5.83 -2.82
CA LEU A 38 -3.51 -4.95 -1.88
C LEU A 38 -2.00 -5.10 -2.14
N LEU A 39 -1.33 -4.04 -2.57
CA LEU A 39 0.11 -4.02 -2.82
C LEU A 39 0.79 -3.06 -1.83
N ASP A 40 1.64 -3.59 -0.95
CA ASP A 40 2.40 -2.83 0.05
C ASP A 40 1.52 -1.84 0.84
N THR A 41 0.36 -2.30 1.34
CA THR A 41 -0.69 -1.43 1.86
C THR A 41 -0.68 -1.30 3.39
N ILE A 42 -1.25 -0.20 3.87
CA ILE A 42 -1.45 0.10 5.29
C ILE A 42 -2.51 -0.78 5.98
N VAL A 43 -3.16 -1.68 5.24
CA VAL A 43 -4.25 -2.54 5.73
C VAL A 43 -3.69 -3.80 6.40
N PRO A 44 -4.23 -4.25 7.53
CA PRO A 44 -5.42 -3.74 8.23
C PRO A 44 -5.14 -2.56 9.16
N VAL A 45 -3.92 -2.42 9.68
CA VAL A 45 -3.54 -1.30 10.55
C VAL A 45 -2.04 -1.10 10.55
N MET A 46 -1.59 0.11 10.27
CA MET A 46 -0.18 0.46 10.27
C MET A 46 0.28 1.08 11.60
N LEU A 47 -0.61 1.84 12.25
CA LEU A 47 -0.28 2.52 13.51
C LEU A 47 0.01 1.50 14.63
N GLN A 48 1.08 1.78 15.39
CA GLN A 48 1.37 1.03 16.61
C GLN A 48 0.27 1.22 17.66
N LYS A 49 -0.27 0.12 18.13
CA LYS A 49 -1.24 0.08 19.22
C LYS A 49 -1.17 -1.27 19.95
N GLU A 50 -1.89 -1.38 21.06
CA GLU A 50 -2.01 -2.63 21.79
C GLU A 50 -2.51 -3.77 20.89
N GLY A 51 -1.90 -4.95 20.98
CA GLY A 51 -2.21 -6.09 20.13
C GLY A 51 -1.71 -6.00 18.67
N VAL A 52 -0.95 -4.96 18.31
CA VAL A 52 -0.38 -4.77 16.97
C VAL A 52 1.14 -4.62 17.07
N PRO A 53 1.88 -5.72 17.22
CA PRO A 53 3.33 -5.67 17.30
C PRO A 53 3.95 -5.18 15.97
N GLY A 54 5.01 -4.37 16.07
CA GLY A 54 5.74 -3.85 14.91
C GLY A 54 5.02 -2.74 14.14
N GLY A 55 3.94 -2.18 14.69
CA GLY A 55 3.28 -1.02 14.13
C GLY A 55 4.15 0.23 14.15
N VAL A 56 3.87 1.18 13.27
CA VAL A 56 4.58 2.46 13.18
C VAL A 56 4.16 3.36 14.34
N PRO A 57 5.10 3.86 15.15
CA PRO A 57 4.78 4.79 16.23
C PRO A 57 4.11 6.06 15.70
N LYS A 58 3.13 6.58 16.46
CA LYS A 58 2.46 7.84 16.08
C LYS A 58 3.44 8.99 15.88
N SER A 59 4.50 9.05 16.69
CA SER A 59 5.56 10.08 16.57
C SER A 59 6.26 10.06 15.20
N VAL A 60 6.40 8.88 14.58
CA VAL A 60 6.97 8.75 13.23
C VAL A 60 6.00 9.33 12.20
N ILE A 61 4.70 9.00 12.31
CA ILE A 61 3.68 9.56 11.41
C ILE A 61 3.59 11.09 11.58
N ASP A 62 3.66 11.58 12.82
CA ASP A 62 3.68 13.03 13.09
C ASP A 62 4.92 13.71 12.50
N SER A 63 6.08 13.05 12.54
CA SER A 63 7.31 13.57 11.92
C SER A 63 7.21 13.66 10.39
N ILE A 64 6.59 12.63 9.76
CA ILE A 64 6.31 12.65 8.32
C ILE A 64 5.39 13.84 7.97
N ARG A 65 4.32 14.01 8.74
CA ARG A 65 3.38 15.11 8.56
C ARG A 65 4.05 16.48 8.72
N ALA A 66 4.92 16.61 9.72
CA ALA A 66 5.71 17.83 9.93
C ALA A 66 6.67 18.11 8.77
N GLY A 67 7.34 17.08 8.23
CA GLY A 67 8.20 17.19 7.05
C GLY A 67 7.45 17.68 5.81
N VAL A 68 6.27 17.10 5.55
CA VAL A 68 5.40 17.54 4.45
C VAL A 68 4.94 19.00 4.62
N ALA A 69 4.68 19.43 5.85
CA ALA A 69 4.24 20.80 6.13
C ALA A 69 5.37 21.83 6.04
N HIS A 70 6.58 21.46 6.46
CA HIS A 70 7.72 22.37 6.56
C HIS A 70 8.43 22.56 5.22
N ASP A 71 8.92 21.46 4.62
CA ASP A 71 9.59 21.42 3.31
C ASP A 71 9.33 20.07 2.64
N ARG A 72 8.18 19.97 1.96
CA ARG A 72 7.83 18.74 1.27
C ARG A 72 8.80 18.35 0.15
N SER A 73 9.51 19.33 -0.42
CA SER A 73 10.46 19.07 -1.49
C SER A 73 11.66 18.26 -0.96
N SER A 74 12.30 18.75 0.08
CA SER A 74 13.39 18.02 0.73
C SER A 74 12.90 16.71 1.34
N PHE A 75 11.74 16.71 1.98
CA PHE A 75 11.16 15.53 2.59
C PHE A 75 10.93 14.41 1.55
N TYR A 76 10.29 14.67 0.40
CA TYR A 76 10.08 13.63 -0.62
C TYR A 76 11.37 13.16 -1.28
N LYS A 77 12.36 14.05 -1.42
CA LYS A 77 13.66 13.67 -1.94
C LYS A 77 14.35 12.68 -1.01
N GLU A 78 14.32 12.91 0.29
CA GLU A 78 14.87 12.03 1.31
C GLU A 78 14.06 10.72 1.40
N LEU A 79 12.73 10.80 1.43
CA LEU A 79 11.82 9.65 1.48
C LEU A 79 12.04 8.69 0.31
N SER A 80 12.48 9.18 -0.84
CA SER A 80 12.76 8.32 -2.00
C SER A 80 13.79 7.23 -1.71
N ALA A 81 14.70 7.44 -0.76
CA ALA A 81 15.72 6.45 -0.43
C ALA A 81 15.13 5.19 0.24
N PRO A 82 14.41 5.28 1.38
CA PRO A 82 13.75 4.11 1.96
C PRO A 82 12.58 3.59 1.09
N PHE A 83 11.89 4.46 0.33
CA PHE A 83 10.80 4.06 -0.56
C PHE A 83 11.27 3.07 -1.63
N PHE A 84 12.43 3.31 -2.23
CA PHE A 84 13.04 2.44 -3.24
C PHE A 84 14.12 1.50 -2.67
N GLY A 85 14.38 1.54 -1.37
CA GLY A 85 15.40 0.71 -0.73
C GLY A 85 16.83 1.06 -1.15
N THR A 86 17.11 2.28 -1.68
CA THR A 86 18.47 2.66 -2.12
C THR A 86 19.44 2.89 -0.97
N ASN A 87 18.95 2.91 0.25
CA ASN A 87 19.74 2.87 1.50
C ASN A 87 20.11 1.43 1.92
N ARG A 88 19.77 0.42 1.09
CA ARG A 88 20.14 -1.00 1.26
C ARG A 88 21.13 -1.41 0.15
N PRO A 89 22.07 -2.31 0.43
CA PRO A 89 22.94 -2.85 -0.61
C PRO A 89 22.15 -3.59 -1.68
N GLY A 90 22.53 -3.38 -2.95
CA GLY A 90 21.96 -4.12 -4.07
C GLY A 90 20.59 -3.64 -4.56
N SER A 91 20.08 -2.51 -4.09
CA SER A 91 18.85 -1.94 -4.66
C SER A 91 19.03 -1.65 -6.15
N PRO A 92 18.14 -2.13 -7.04
CA PRO A 92 18.23 -1.86 -8.48
C PRO A 92 17.66 -0.49 -8.87
N ALA A 93 17.08 0.26 -7.92
CA ALA A 93 16.48 1.54 -8.20
C ALA A 93 17.52 2.59 -8.59
N THR A 94 17.26 3.29 -9.69
CA THR A 94 18.15 4.31 -10.24
C THR A 94 17.88 5.69 -9.63
N GLN A 95 18.84 6.61 -9.78
CA GLN A 95 18.63 8.01 -9.41
C GLN A 95 17.47 8.63 -10.20
N GLY A 96 17.30 8.28 -11.49
CA GLY A 96 16.19 8.76 -12.30
C GLY A 96 14.81 8.35 -11.77
N MET A 97 14.67 7.12 -11.24
CA MET A 97 13.42 6.69 -10.58
C MET A 97 13.15 7.52 -9.32
N ARG A 98 14.16 7.81 -8.53
CA ARG A 98 14.04 8.65 -7.32
C ARG A 98 13.67 10.09 -7.66
N ASP A 99 14.28 10.65 -8.69
CA ASP A 99 14.00 12.02 -9.13
C ASP A 99 12.59 12.15 -9.72
N LEU A 100 12.12 11.13 -10.46
CA LEU A 100 10.75 11.09 -10.97
C LEU A 100 9.73 11.00 -9.82
N PHE A 101 9.96 10.13 -8.83
CA PHE A 101 9.12 10.03 -7.63
C PHE A 101 9.02 11.38 -6.89
N TRP A 102 10.17 12.00 -6.65
CA TRP A 102 10.24 13.32 -6.03
C TRP A 102 9.45 14.36 -6.82
N PHE A 103 9.69 14.45 -8.13
CA PHE A 103 8.99 15.40 -9.00
C PHE A 103 7.47 15.17 -9.00
N GLN A 104 7.02 13.92 -9.16
CA GLN A 104 5.60 13.57 -9.13
C GLN A 104 4.96 13.92 -7.77
N GLY A 105 5.67 13.68 -6.68
CA GLY A 105 5.23 14.08 -5.35
C GLY A 105 4.94 15.58 -5.24
N LEU A 106 5.73 16.42 -5.91
CA LEU A 106 5.54 17.88 -5.90
C LEU A 106 4.34 18.34 -6.74
N LEU A 107 3.89 17.54 -7.70
CA LEU A 107 2.70 17.87 -8.52
C LEU A 107 1.39 17.71 -7.75
N GLY A 108 1.37 16.93 -6.69
CA GLY A 108 0.19 16.75 -5.84
C GLY A 108 -0.16 17.99 -5.01
N GLY A 109 -1.44 18.14 -4.67
CA GLY A 109 -1.91 19.23 -3.81
C GLY A 109 -1.34 19.12 -2.40
N ALA A 110 -0.63 20.16 -1.92
CA ALA A 110 0.05 20.14 -0.63
C ALA A 110 -0.88 19.81 0.55
N LYS A 111 -2.07 20.42 0.57
CA LYS A 111 -3.10 20.16 1.60
C LYS A 111 -3.55 18.70 1.58
N ALA A 112 -3.86 18.16 0.38
CA ALA A 112 -4.30 16.77 0.24
C ALA A 112 -3.22 15.79 0.71
N GLN A 113 -1.96 16.02 0.36
CA GLN A 113 -0.84 15.19 0.80
C GLN A 113 -0.65 15.22 2.31
N TYR A 114 -0.76 16.39 2.92
CA TYR A 114 -0.71 16.54 4.37
C TYR A 114 -1.87 15.79 5.04
N GLU A 115 -3.10 16.00 4.58
CA GLU A 115 -4.29 15.41 5.19
C GLU A 115 -4.39 13.89 4.99
N THR A 116 -3.88 13.36 3.87
CA THR A 116 -3.85 11.91 3.60
C THR A 116 -3.10 11.14 4.69
N THR A 117 -2.09 11.74 5.33
CA THR A 117 -1.35 11.09 6.41
C THR A 117 -2.20 10.68 7.61
N TYR A 118 -3.35 11.32 7.83
CA TYR A 118 -4.29 10.92 8.88
C TYR A 118 -4.94 9.56 8.63
N SER A 119 -5.03 9.12 7.37
CA SER A 119 -5.54 7.79 7.02
C SER A 119 -4.62 6.66 7.51
N TRP A 120 -3.34 6.94 7.75
CA TRP A 120 -2.37 5.96 8.25
C TRP A 120 -2.55 5.63 9.73
N GLU A 121 -3.30 6.45 10.45
CA GLU A 121 -3.65 6.25 11.86
C GLU A 121 -4.93 5.41 12.05
N LEU A 122 -5.64 5.12 10.95
CA LEU A 122 -6.92 4.41 11.00
C LEU A 122 -6.73 2.90 11.12
N ASP A 123 -7.71 2.26 11.72
CA ASP A 123 -7.87 0.80 11.75
C ASP A 123 -8.89 0.38 10.69
N TYR A 124 -8.42 -0.37 9.71
CA TYR A 124 -9.22 -0.90 8.62
C TYR A 124 -9.63 -2.37 8.82
N THR A 125 -9.39 -2.93 10.00
CA THR A 125 -9.68 -4.35 10.29
C THR A 125 -11.14 -4.69 10.01
N ALA A 126 -12.09 -3.88 10.54
CA ALA A 126 -13.50 -4.09 10.31
C ALA A 126 -13.96 -3.80 8.86
N ASP A 127 -13.22 -2.95 8.15
CA ASP A 127 -13.50 -2.63 6.76
C ASP A 127 -13.10 -3.79 5.85
N ILE A 128 -11.86 -4.28 5.97
CA ILE A 128 -11.35 -5.36 5.10
C ILE A 128 -12.03 -6.70 5.41
N ALA A 129 -12.50 -6.92 6.63
CA ALA A 129 -13.28 -8.11 6.99
C ALA A 129 -14.57 -8.29 6.16
N LYS A 130 -15.05 -7.23 5.52
CA LYS A 130 -16.21 -7.27 4.62
C LYS A 130 -15.87 -7.68 3.19
N CYS A 131 -14.61 -7.99 2.89
CA CYS A 131 -14.20 -8.45 1.58
C CYS A 131 -14.69 -9.88 1.34
N ASP A 132 -15.67 -10.03 0.47
CA ASP A 132 -16.24 -11.30 0.02
C ASP A 132 -15.76 -11.72 -1.40
N LYS A 133 -14.83 -10.96 -1.96
CA LYS A 133 -14.24 -11.18 -3.28
C LYS A 133 -12.85 -11.80 -3.18
N PRO A 134 -12.39 -12.53 -4.21
CA PRO A 134 -11.00 -12.99 -4.26
C PRO A 134 -10.06 -11.83 -3.96
N LEU A 135 -9.15 -12.04 -3.00
CA LEU A 135 -8.22 -11.04 -2.47
C LEU A 135 -6.79 -11.53 -2.63
N LEU A 136 -5.97 -10.76 -3.34
CA LEU A 136 -4.52 -10.94 -3.39
C LEU A 136 -3.84 -9.87 -2.55
N VAL A 137 -2.91 -10.27 -1.71
CA VAL A 137 -2.05 -9.39 -0.92
C VAL A 137 -0.62 -9.62 -1.37
N LEU A 138 -0.03 -8.61 -1.98
CA LEU A 138 1.37 -8.56 -2.38
C LEU A 138 2.11 -7.63 -1.43
N HIS A 139 3.21 -8.06 -0.81
CA HIS A 139 3.93 -7.19 0.11
C HIS A 139 5.42 -7.48 0.14
N CYS A 140 6.21 -6.44 0.18
CA CYS A 140 7.65 -6.49 0.26
C CYS A 140 8.13 -6.75 1.67
N GLU A 141 9.10 -7.66 1.84
CA GLU A 141 9.59 -8.04 3.16
C GLU A 141 10.41 -6.94 3.83
N ASP A 142 11.19 -6.17 3.05
CA ASP A 142 11.96 -5.00 3.55
C ASP A 142 11.25 -3.68 3.20
N ASP A 143 9.91 -3.67 3.27
CA ASP A 143 9.17 -2.42 3.14
C ASP A 143 9.42 -1.53 4.37
N GLN A 144 10.23 -0.48 4.18
CA GLN A 144 10.62 0.46 5.22
C GLN A 144 9.59 1.58 5.43
N ILE A 145 8.56 1.65 4.57
CA ILE A 145 7.48 2.65 4.63
C ILE A 145 6.26 2.05 5.34
N VAL A 146 5.85 0.86 4.92
CA VAL A 146 4.69 0.15 5.46
C VAL A 146 5.14 -1.24 5.94
N PRO A 147 5.51 -1.40 7.22
CA PRO A 147 6.00 -2.68 7.73
C PRO A 147 5.01 -3.83 7.49
N ILE A 148 5.49 -4.93 6.94
CA ILE A 148 4.67 -6.11 6.59
C ILE A 148 4.02 -6.79 7.81
N GLY A 149 4.66 -6.74 8.97
CA GLY A 149 4.20 -7.43 10.19
C GLY A 149 2.81 -7.00 10.65
N PRO A 150 2.57 -5.72 10.94
CA PRO A 150 1.29 -5.20 11.39
C PRO A 150 0.24 -5.13 10.28
N THR A 151 0.66 -5.20 9.02
CA THR A 151 -0.18 -5.04 7.84
C THR A 151 -0.45 -6.37 7.13
N ALA A 152 0.20 -6.65 6.01
CA ALA A 152 -0.12 -7.75 5.11
C ALA A 152 -0.13 -9.14 5.78
N ARG A 153 0.78 -9.42 6.71
CA ARG A 153 0.83 -10.72 7.43
C ARG A 153 -0.41 -10.99 8.27
N ARG A 154 -1.17 -9.96 8.62
CA ARG A 154 -2.42 -10.10 9.41
C ARG A 154 -3.66 -10.29 8.55
N VAL A 155 -3.63 -9.94 7.28
CA VAL A 155 -4.81 -10.00 6.41
C VAL A 155 -5.40 -11.41 6.31
N PRO A 156 -4.63 -12.52 6.15
CA PRO A 156 -5.20 -13.86 6.05
C PRO A 156 -5.96 -14.33 7.31
N SER A 157 -5.61 -13.81 8.50
CA SER A 157 -6.36 -14.11 9.73
C SER A 157 -7.71 -13.38 9.81
N ILE A 158 -7.90 -12.33 9.02
CA ILE A 158 -9.13 -11.52 8.96
C ILE A 158 -10.00 -11.94 7.76
N VAL A 159 -9.34 -12.22 6.64
CA VAL A 159 -9.94 -12.63 5.37
C VAL A 159 -9.32 -13.99 4.97
N PRO A 160 -9.89 -15.13 5.41
CA PRO A 160 -9.25 -16.44 5.28
C PRO A 160 -9.00 -16.91 3.84
N HIS A 161 -9.72 -16.36 2.87
CA HIS A 161 -9.54 -16.67 1.45
C HIS A 161 -8.53 -15.74 0.75
N ALA A 162 -7.87 -14.84 1.48
CA ALA A 162 -6.83 -13.99 0.93
C ALA A 162 -5.56 -14.79 0.61
N ILE A 163 -5.01 -14.56 -0.58
CA ILE A 163 -3.71 -15.10 -0.98
C ILE A 163 -2.66 -14.07 -0.59
N LEU A 164 -1.74 -14.44 0.28
CA LEU A 164 -0.59 -13.60 0.63
C LEU A 164 0.66 -14.06 -0.13
N LYS A 165 1.23 -13.18 -0.92
CA LYS A 165 2.54 -13.37 -1.56
C LYS A 165 3.53 -12.32 -1.06
N VAL A 166 4.64 -12.78 -0.50
CA VAL A 166 5.72 -11.93 0.03
C VAL A 166 6.83 -11.83 -1.00
N TYR A 167 7.34 -10.62 -1.24
CA TYR A 167 8.51 -10.37 -2.06
C TYR A 167 9.76 -10.23 -1.17
N PRO A 168 10.60 -11.28 -1.06
CA PRO A 168 11.82 -11.23 -0.24
C PRO A 168 12.75 -10.10 -0.69
N GLY A 169 13.22 -9.30 0.27
CA GLY A 169 14.14 -8.19 0.00
C GLY A 169 13.56 -7.03 -0.82
N GLY A 170 12.27 -7.08 -1.15
CA GLY A 170 11.60 -5.99 -1.89
C GLY A 170 11.40 -4.74 -1.04
N ALA A 171 11.35 -3.58 -1.69
CA ALA A 171 11.06 -2.29 -1.10
C ALA A 171 9.68 -1.77 -1.53
N HIS A 172 9.16 -0.76 -0.84
CA HIS A 172 7.82 -0.19 -1.06
C HIS A 172 7.52 0.19 -2.52
N GLY A 173 8.54 0.62 -3.27
CA GLY A 173 8.44 0.99 -4.68
C GLY A 173 8.52 -0.18 -5.66
N ILE A 174 8.23 -1.41 -5.25
CA ILE A 174 8.43 -2.64 -6.05
C ILE A 174 7.75 -2.59 -7.42
N ALA A 175 6.57 -1.98 -7.52
CA ALA A 175 5.86 -1.85 -8.80
C ALA A 175 6.63 -1.05 -9.87
N ILE A 176 7.58 -0.21 -9.43
CA ILE A 176 8.46 0.59 -10.31
C ILE A 176 9.81 -0.11 -10.48
N ILE A 177 10.30 -0.76 -9.42
CA ILE A 177 11.62 -1.39 -9.39
C ILE A 177 11.62 -2.70 -10.19
N ASP A 178 10.58 -3.51 -10.04
CA ASP A 178 10.42 -4.83 -10.65
C ASP A 178 9.00 -5.00 -11.24
N PRO A 179 8.64 -4.18 -12.24
CA PRO A 179 7.30 -4.18 -12.81
C PRO A 179 6.95 -5.52 -13.49
N GLU A 180 7.92 -6.22 -14.06
CA GLU A 180 7.68 -7.50 -14.72
C GLU A 180 7.15 -8.54 -13.74
N ARG A 181 7.77 -8.65 -12.58
CA ARG A 181 7.37 -9.58 -11.52
C ARG A 181 5.98 -9.24 -10.97
N VAL A 182 5.74 -7.96 -10.63
CA VAL A 182 4.46 -7.51 -10.10
C VAL A 182 3.35 -7.70 -11.13
N ASN A 183 3.59 -7.34 -12.39
CA ASN A 183 2.61 -7.49 -13.47
C ASN A 183 2.29 -8.96 -13.76
N ALA A 184 3.28 -9.87 -13.71
CA ALA A 184 3.04 -11.30 -13.88
C ALA A 184 2.08 -11.84 -12.80
N ASP A 185 2.31 -11.45 -11.53
CA ASP A 185 1.45 -11.87 -10.42
C ASP A 185 0.05 -11.27 -10.51
N LEU A 186 -0.06 -9.99 -10.85
CA LEU A 186 -1.35 -9.35 -11.07
C LEU A 186 -2.14 -10.04 -12.19
N LEU A 187 -1.50 -10.31 -13.33
CA LEU A 187 -2.15 -10.97 -14.46
C LEU A 187 -2.58 -12.40 -14.14
N ALA A 188 -1.73 -13.18 -13.46
CA ALA A 188 -2.07 -14.54 -13.03
C ALA A 188 -3.29 -14.53 -12.10
N PHE A 189 -3.35 -13.61 -11.14
CA PHE A 189 -4.49 -13.47 -10.25
C PHE A 189 -5.77 -13.03 -11.00
N ILE A 190 -5.66 -12.03 -11.88
CA ILE A 190 -6.79 -11.52 -12.66
C ILE A 190 -7.39 -12.64 -13.54
N LYS A 191 -6.55 -13.47 -14.16
CA LYS A 191 -6.97 -14.60 -14.98
C LYS A 191 -7.48 -15.82 -14.18
N GLY A 192 -7.30 -15.83 -12.86
CA GLY A 192 -7.67 -16.97 -12.02
C GLY A 192 -6.68 -18.14 -12.07
N GLU A 193 -5.46 -17.88 -12.49
CA GLU A 193 -4.37 -18.86 -12.59
C GLU A 193 -3.62 -19.04 -11.25
N MET A 194 -3.78 -18.11 -10.31
CA MET A 194 -3.19 -18.15 -8.98
C MET A 194 -4.10 -18.93 -8.03
N LYS A 195 -3.58 -20.00 -7.43
CA LYS A 195 -4.30 -20.81 -6.43
C LYS A 195 -3.94 -20.33 -5.01
N SER A 196 -4.92 -20.40 -4.13
CA SER A 196 -4.76 -20.18 -2.68
C SER A 196 -3.88 -21.23 -2.04
#